data_f2910645c330ac08e49cf17d67247234
#
_entry.id   f2910645c330ac08e49cf17d67247234
#
_cell.length_a   1.000
_cell.length_b   1.000
_cell.length_c   1.000
_cell.angle_alpha   90.00
_cell.angle_beta   90.00
_cell.angle_gamma   90.00
#
_symmetry.space_group_name_H-M   'P 1'
#
loop_
_entity.id
_entity.type
_entity.pdbx_description
1 polymer ?
#
loop_
_entity_poly.entity_id
_entity_poly.type
_entity_poly.pdbx_seq_one_letter_code
_entity_poly.pdbx_strand_id
1 'polypeptide(L)'
;MSQPTRPTATLPDATAPALNRRDLLKQGTAVAATTFFASLGHSGVWAAGSDAPEKKEVKIGFIPLTDCASVVMASVLGIDQKYGVKIIPNKEASWAGVRDKLVNGELDFAHVLYGLIYGVHLGTSGPKKDMAVMMTLNNNGQGLTLSKKLADKGAGNLEGLVALMKKEPREYTFAQTFPTGTHAMWLYYWLASAGINPYKDARAIVVPPPQMVANMRVGNMDGFSVGEPWNHRAIIDGIGVSAATSQDVWKDHPEKVLGTTADFVKQYPNTARAVTAAILEASRWIDGGLQNKMKMADTIAGKAYVNTSVDAINERILGRYQNGMGKTWDDPNHMKF
;
A
#
# COMPACT_ATOMS: atom_id res chain seq x y z
N MET A 1 46.47 85.01 18.44
CA MET A 1 45.12 84.83 17.86
C MET A 1 45.29 84.10 16.55
N SER A 2 45.18 82.77 16.56
CA SER A 2 45.44 81.92 15.40
C SER A 2 44.17 81.15 15.18
N GLN A 3 43.57 81.24 13.99
CA GLN A 3 42.39 80.42 13.57
C GLN A 3 42.82 79.04 13.22
N PRO A 4 41.98 77.99 13.50
CA PRO A 4 42.29 76.67 13.10
C PRO A 4 41.80 76.36 11.66
N THR A 5 42.66 75.73 10.89
CA THR A 5 42.43 75.24 9.52
C THR A 5 41.50 74.02 9.53
N ARG A 6 40.49 74.05 8.67
CA ARG A 6 39.60 72.89 8.35
C ARG A 6 40.35 71.84 7.51
N PRO A 7 40.18 70.54 7.78
CA PRO A 7 40.67 69.53 6.88
C PRO A 7 39.70 69.36 5.70
N THR A 8 40.26 69.35 4.49
CA THR A 8 39.60 69.00 3.24
C THR A 8 39.31 67.48 3.18
N ALA A 9 38.02 67.11 3.10
CA ALA A 9 37.61 65.73 2.88
C ALA A 9 37.75 65.41 1.38
N THR A 10 38.60 64.47 1.06
CA THR A 10 38.69 63.85 -0.26
C THR A 10 37.55 62.82 -0.41
N LEU A 11 36.70 63.02 -1.39
CA LEU A 11 35.68 62.07 -1.81
C LEU A 11 36.34 60.80 -2.43
N PRO A 12 35.88 59.60 -2.13
CA PRO A 12 36.35 58.36 -2.82
C PRO A 12 35.79 58.34 -4.21
N ASP A 13 36.63 57.96 -5.17
CA ASP A 13 36.35 57.77 -6.57
C ASP A 13 35.38 56.61 -6.76
N ALA A 14 34.15 56.87 -7.20
CA ALA A 14 33.10 55.88 -7.40
C ALA A 14 33.12 55.41 -8.85
N THR A 15 34.02 54.50 -9.16
CA THR A 15 33.89 53.66 -10.36
C THR A 15 33.29 52.30 -10.01
N ALA A 16 31.96 52.27 -9.79
CA ALA A 16 31.23 51.03 -9.81
C ALA A 16 31.15 50.49 -11.26
N PRO A 17 31.48 49.24 -11.55
CA PRO A 17 31.34 48.71 -12.88
C PRO A 17 29.85 48.71 -13.27
N ALA A 18 29.55 49.27 -14.45
CA ALA A 18 28.21 49.29 -15.00
C ALA A 18 27.72 47.85 -15.24
N LEU A 19 26.74 47.43 -14.45
CA LEU A 19 26.06 46.16 -14.63
C LEU A 19 25.47 46.08 -16.05
N ASN A 20 25.90 45.12 -16.85
CA ASN A 20 25.35 44.91 -18.17
C ASN A 20 23.91 44.34 -18.08
N ARG A 21 23.10 44.57 -19.10
CA ARG A 21 21.69 44.14 -19.17
C ARG A 21 21.52 42.64 -18.90
N ARG A 22 22.52 41.84 -19.20
CA ARG A 22 22.50 40.38 -19.03
C ARG A 22 22.65 39.96 -17.57
N ASP A 23 23.42 40.68 -16.78
CA ASP A 23 23.63 40.45 -15.36
C ASP A 23 22.43 40.95 -14.52
N LEU A 24 21.78 42.01 -14.98
CA LEU A 24 20.54 42.50 -14.41
C LEU A 24 19.39 41.50 -14.61
N LEU A 25 19.31 40.91 -15.78
CA LEU A 25 18.31 39.87 -16.08
C LEU A 25 18.55 38.60 -15.28
N LYS A 26 19.80 38.17 -15.06
CA LYS A 26 20.13 37.00 -14.22
C LYS A 26 19.82 37.23 -12.75
N GLN A 27 20.08 38.41 -12.23
CA GLN A 27 19.74 38.78 -10.86
C GLN A 27 18.23 38.97 -10.67
N GLY A 28 17.55 39.55 -11.64
CA GLY A 28 16.09 39.70 -11.65
C GLY A 28 15.35 38.35 -11.70
N THR A 29 15.85 37.41 -12.48
CA THR A 29 15.27 36.03 -12.53
C THR A 29 15.55 35.23 -11.27
N ALA A 30 16.72 35.40 -10.63
CA ALA A 30 17.02 34.69 -9.39
C ALA A 30 16.17 35.22 -8.22
N VAL A 31 15.96 36.55 -8.12
CA VAL A 31 15.12 37.18 -7.08
C VAL A 31 13.64 36.88 -7.34
N ALA A 32 13.18 36.86 -8.61
CA ALA A 32 11.80 36.47 -8.95
C ALA A 32 11.53 35.01 -8.67
N ALA A 33 12.50 34.12 -8.92
CA ALA A 33 12.37 32.70 -8.60
C ALA A 33 12.33 32.46 -7.08
N THR A 34 13.19 33.12 -6.29
CA THR A 34 13.18 32.93 -4.83
C THR A 34 11.95 33.55 -4.15
N THR A 35 11.43 34.67 -4.61
CA THR A 35 10.17 35.25 -4.12
C THR A 35 8.96 34.44 -4.58
N PHE A 36 8.98 33.84 -5.78
CA PHE A 36 7.93 32.95 -6.26
C PHE A 36 7.86 31.66 -5.42
N PHE A 37 9.01 31.06 -5.10
CA PHE A 37 9.04 29.88 -4.21
C PHE A 37 8.76 30.20 -2.75
N ALA A 38 9.06 31.41 -2.25
CA ALA A 38 8.74 31.80 -0.88
C ALA A 38 7.26 32.18 -0.68
N SER A 39 6.55 32.59 -1.73
CA SER A 39 5.10 32.82 -1.69
C SER A 39 4.25 31.57 -1.84
N LEU A 40 4.86 30.41 -2.16
CA LEU A 40 4.22 29.09 -2.23
C LEU A 40 4.03 28.43 -0.85
N GLY A 41 4.11 29.22 0.23
CA GLY A 41 3.67 28.78 1.54
C GLY A 41 2.22 28.33 1.51
N HIS A 42 2.00 27.00 1.48
CA HIS A 42 0.71 26.31 1.64
C HIS A 42 -0.33 26.38 0.50
N SER A 43 -0.01 26.86 -0.68
CA SER A 43 -0.83 26.59 -1.87
C SER A 43 -0.23 25.41 -2.63
N GLY A 44 -1.07 24.39 -2.89
CA GLY A 44 -0.65 23.11 -3.48
C GLY A 44 0.33 23.25 -4.67
N VAL A 45 1.05 22.20 -4.94
CA VAL A 45 2.08 22.04 -5.99
C VAL A 45 1.60 22.40 -7.41
N TRP A 46 0.34 22.79 -7.54
CA TRP A 46 -0.35 23.07 -8.80
C TRP A 46 -0.29 24.58 -9.11
N ALA A 47 0.12 24.90 -10.31
CA ALA A 47 -0.03 26.27 -10.82
C ALA A 47 -1.49 26.69 -10.76
N ALA A 48 -1.76 27.87 -10.21
CA ALA A 48 -3.12 28.36 -10.06
C ALA A 48 -3.88 28.37 -11.41
N GLY A 49 -5.03 27.69 -11.43
CA GLY A 49 -6.09 27.88 -12.41
C GLY A 49 -6.48 26.68 -13.24
N SER A 50 -5.58 25.98 -13.94
CA SER A 50 -5.96 24.88 -14.86
C SER A 50 -5.82 23.47 -14.30
N ASP A 51 -5.05 23.29 -13.21
CA ASP A 51 -4.67 21.98 -12.68
C ASP A 51 -5.28 21.68 -11.30
N ALA A 52 -6.22 22.49 -10.82
CA ALA A 52 -6.92 22.24 -9.56
C ALA A 52 -7.78 20.99 -9.66
N PRO A 53 -7.81 20.15 -8.59
CA PRO A 53 -8.69 18.98 -8.55
C PRO A 53 -10.14 19.35 -8.78
N GLU A 54 -10.82 18.67 -9.70
CA GLU A 54 -12.22 18.89 -10.06
C GLU A 54 -13.14 18.43 -8.93
N LYS A 55 -12.76 17.33 -8.25
CA LYS A 55 -13.44 16.77 -7.09
C LYS A 55 -12.51 16.81 -5.88
N LYS A 56 -12.89 17.58 -4.86
CA LYS A 56 -12.05 17.82 -3.68
C LYS A 56 -12.14 16.73 -2.63
N GLU A 57 -13.32 16.12 -2.41
CA GLU A 57 -13.49 15.00 -1.48
C GLU A 57 -13.51 13.69 -2.26
N VAL A 58 -12.65 12.74 -1.88
CA VAL A 58 -12.43 11.50 -2.60
C VAL A 58 -12.56 10.32 -1.65
N LYS A 59 -13.51 9.43 -1.92
CA LYS A 59 -13.73 8.20 -1.14
C LYS A 59 -12.86 7.09 -1.69
N ILE A 60 -11.98 6.55 -0.85
CA ILE A 60 -11.08 5.44 -1.20
C ILE A 60 -11.42 4.22 -0.35
N GLY A 61 -11.93 3.17 -0.99
CA GLY A 61 -12.22 1.91 -0.33
C GLY A 61 -10.94 1.16 0.06
N PHE A 62 -10.92 0.51 1.23
CA PHE A 62 -9.83 -0.36 1.64
C PHE A 62 -10.32 -1.54 2.47
N ILE A 63 -9.61 -2.65 2.37
CA ILE A 63 -9.77 -3.82 3.25
C ILE A 63 -8.76 -3.72 4.40
N PRO A 64 -9.13 -4.16 5.64
CA PRO A 64 -8.23 -4.20 6.79
C PRO A 64 -7.03 -5.11 6.59
N LEU A 65 -5.98 -4.57 6.01
CA LEU A 65 -4.69 -5.19 5.70
C LEU A 65 -3.59 -4.16 5.92
N THR A 66 -2.36 -4.59 6.21
CA THR A 66 -1.22 -3.67 6.40
C THR A 66 -0.98 -2.79 5.17
N ASP A 67 -1.25 -3.33 3.99
CA ASP A 67 -1.03 -2.64 2.72
C ASP A 67 -2.03 -1.51 2.40
N CYS A 68 -3.05 -1.27 3.25
CA CYS A 68 -3.87 -0.07 3.18
C CYS A 68 -3.13 1.20 3.67
N ALA A 69 -1.93 1.03 4.21
CA ALA A 69 -1.19 2.07 4.94
C ALA A 69 -1.00 3.36 4.13
N SER A 70 -0.64 3.27 2.86
CA SER A 70 -0.41 4.46 2.03
C SER A 70 -1.65 5.34 1.89
N VAL A 71 -2.82 4.72 1.73
CA VAL A 71 -4.11 5.43 1.64
C VAL A 71 -4.47 6.08 2.98
N VAL A 72 -4.32 5.33 4.07
CA VAL A 72 -4.63 5.82 5.41
C VAL A 72 -3.69 6.94 5.82
N MET A 73 -2.39 6.77 5.60
CA MET A 73 -1.38 7.76 6.01
C MET A 73 -1.44 9.03 5.17
N ALA A 74 -1.82 8.97 3.89
CA ALA A 74 -2.05 10.16 3.08
C ALA A 74 -3.11 11.08 3.70
N SER A 75 -4.18 10.51 4.26
CA SER A 75 -5.24 11.24 4.95
C SER A 75 -4.84 11.67 6.37
N VAL A 76 -4.32 10.74 7.18
CA VAL A 76 -4.00 11.01 8.61
C VAL A 76 -2.89 12.05 8.78
N LEU A 77 -1.91 12.08 7.88
CA LEU A 77 -0.82 13.06 7.91
C LEU A 77 -1.19 14.38 7.20
N GLY A 78 -2.39 14.48 6.60
CA GLY A 78 -2.80 15.67 5.84
C GLY A 78 -2.00 15.89 4.56
N ILE A 79 -1.32 14.85 4.06
CA ILE A 79 -0.56 14.93 2.79
C ILE A 79 -1.51 15.21 1.63
N ASP A 80 -2.70 14.64 1.64
CA ASP A 80 -3.75 14.84 0.66
C ASP A 80 -4.14 16.31 0.48
N GLN A 81 -4.21 17.07 1.58
CA GLN A 81 -4.57 18.49 1.56
C GLN A 81 -3.51 19.34 0.82
N LYS A 82 -2.23 18.94 0.87
CA LYS A 82 -1.15 19.56 0.10
C LYS A 82 -1.42 19.51 -1.41
N TYR A 83 -2.12 18.48 -1.85
CA TYR A 83 -2.51 18.28 -3.26
C TYR A 83 -3.92 18.77 -3.59
N GLY A 84 -4.57 19.49 -2.66
CA GLY A 84 -5.89 20.08 -2.86
C GLY A 84 -7.05 19.10 -2.85
N VAL A 85 -6.85 17.89 -2.34
CA VAL A 85 -7.88 16.87 -2.15
C VAL A 85 -7.99 16.50 -0.68
N LYS A 86 -9.15 15.95 -0.29
CA LYS A 86 -9.40 15.33 1.00
C LYS A 86 -9.74 13.86 0.78
N ILE A 87 -8.85 12.99 1.15
CA ILE A 87 -9.06 11.54 1.07
C ILE A 87 -9.90 11.09 2.27
N ILE A 88 -10.97 10.36 1.98
CA ILE A 88 -11.84 9.72 2.96
C ILE A 88 -11.64 8.21 2.85
N PRO A 89 -10.81 7.59 3.73
CA PRO A 89 -10.64 6.14 3.73
C PRO A 89 -11.92 5.44 4.17
N ASN A 90 -12.50 4.61 3.31
CA ASN A 90 -13.70 3.82 3.57
C ASN A 90 -13.33 2.37 3.83
N LYS A 91 -13.53 1.93 5.06
CA LYS A 91 -13.30 0.53 5.45
C LYS A 91 -14.38 -0.37 4.88
N GLU A 92 -13.96 -1.38 4.12
CA GLU A 92 -14.83 -2.33 3.46
C GLU A 92 -14.71 -3.74 4.07
N ALA A 93 -15.79 -4.51 3.98
CA ALA A 93 -15.87 -5.83 4.59
C ALA A 93 -15.32 -6.96 3.69
N SER A 94 -15.37 -6.79 2.38
CA SER A 94 -14.99 -7.83 1.40
C SER A 94 -14.55 -7.22 0.07
N TRP A 95 -13.75 -7.98 -0.68
CA TRP A 95 -13.32 -7.58 -2.03
C TRP A 95 -14.48 -7.50 -3.03
N ALA A 96 -15.52 -8.32 -2.87
CA ALA A 96 -16.73 -8.22 -3.68
C ALA A 96 -17.43 -6.88 -3.44
N GLY A 97 -17.53 -6.44 -2.17
CA GLY A 97 -18.08 -5.14 -1.83
C GLY A 97 -17.26 -3.98 -2.40
N VAL A 98 -15.93 -4.06 -2.32
CA VAL A 98 -15.03 -3.07 -2.96
C VAL A 98 -15.30 -3.00 -4.47
N ARG A 99 -15.35 -4.16 -5.15
CA ARG A 99 -15.66 -4.24 -6.58
C ARG A 99 -16.97 -3.55 -6.92
N ASP A 100 -18.03 -3.92 -6.24
CA ASP A 100 -19.38 -3.45 -6.56
C ASP A 100 -19.49 -1.94 -6.35
N LYS A 101 -19.01 -1.43 -5.22
CA LYS A 101 -19.01 0.00 -4.91
C LYS A 101 -18.12 0.82 -5.86
N LEU A 102 -16.98 0.28 -6.30
CA LEU A 102 -16.13 0.94 -7.27
C LEU A 102 -16.79 1.00 -8.65
N VAL A 103 -17.39 -0.10 -9.11
CA VAL A 103 -18.12 -0.17 -10.40
C VAL A 103 -19.33 0.74 -10.41
N ASN A 104 -20.06 0.85 -9.29
CA ASN A 104 -21.26 1.68 -9.14
C ASN A 104 -20.97 3.16 -8.83
N GLY A 105 -19.69 3.53 -8.59
CA GLY A 105 -19.29 4.90 -8.29
C GLY A 105 -19.58 5.36 -6.86
N GLU A 106 -19.86 4.44 -5.94
CA GLU A 106 -19.98 4.74 -4.50
C GLU A 106 -18.60 5.00 -3.88
N LEU A 107 -17.55 4.39 -4.45
CA LEU A 107 -16.14 4.67 -4.21
C LEU A 107 -15.53 5.31 -5.45
N ASP A 108 -14.68 6.29 -5.24
CA ASP A 108 -13.93 6.95 -6.31
C ASP A 108 -12.70 6.16 -6.70
N PHE A 109 -12.01 5.63 -5.70
CA PHE A 109 -10.84 4.76 -5.81
C PHE A 109 -10.95 3.62 -4.81
N ALA A 110 -10.06 2.65 -4.97
CA ALA A 110 -9.84 1.63 -3.95
C ALA A 110 -8.37 1.24 -3.87
N HIS A 111 -7.92 0.95 -2.64
CA HIS A 111 -6.82 0.05 -2.38
C HIS A 111 -7.34 -1.34 -2.73
N VAL A 112 -6.88 -1.92 -3.82
CA VAL A 112 -7.54 -3.09 -4.40
C VAL A 112 -6.54 -4.11 -4.97
N LEU A 113 -7.00 -5.36 -5.05
CA LEU A 113 -6.26 -6.45 -5.68
C LEU A 113 -5.99 -6.15 -7.16
N TYR A 114 -4.75 -6.35 -7.58
CA TYR A 114 -4.33 -6.17 -8.97
C TYR A 114 -5.23 -6.96 -9.93
N GLY A 115 -5.39 -8.26 -9.65
CA GLY A 115 -6.19 -9.16 -10.49
C GLY A 115 -7.70 -8.90 -10.42
N LEU A 116 -8.23 -8.21 -9.37
CA LEU A 116 -9.63 -7.81 -9.34
C LEU A 116 -9.91 -6.73 -10.39
N ILE A 117 -9.04 -5.72 -10.50
CA ILE A 117 -9.18 -4.66 -11.51
C ILE A 117 -9.17 -5.26 -12.91
N TYR A 118 -8.21 -6.15 -13.20
CA TYR A 118 -8.20 -6.84 -14.49
C TYR A 118 -9.42 -7.72 -14.71
N GLY A 119 -9.85 -8.45 -13.69
CA GLY A 119 -11.01 -9.32 -13.76
C GLY A 119 -12.29 -8.55 -14.10
N VAL A 120 -12.49 -7.36 -13.53
CA VAL A 120 -13.61 -6.47 -13.88
C VAL A 120 -13.46 -5.92 -15.29
N HIS A 121 -12.25 -5.45 -15.65
CA HIS A 121 -11.99 -4.91 -16.97
C HIS A 121 -12.25 -5.94 -18.10
N LEU A 122 -11.89 -7.19 -17.87
CA LEU A 122 -12.11 -8.30 -18.81
C LEU A 122 -13.52 -8.92 -18.71
N GLY A 123 -14.28 -8.61 -17.65
CA GLY A 123 -15.60 -9.19 -17.43
C GLY A 123 -15.58 -10.61 -16.83
N THR A 124 -14.44 -11.03 -16.23
CA THR A 124 -14.30 -12.35 -15.59
C THR A 124 -14.58 -12.35 -14.09
N SER A 125 -14.76 -11.17 -13.48
CA SER A 125 -14.98 -10.99 -12.04
C SER A 125 -16.26 -10.21 -11.72
N GLY A 126 -17.29 -10.32 -12.55
CA GLY A 126 -18.56 -9.60 -12.44
C GLY A 126 -18.85 -8.77 -13.69
N PRO A 127 -19.74 -7.77 -13.60
CA PRO A 127 -20.05 -6.91 -14.74
C PRO A 127 -18.80 -6.25 -15.29
N LYS A 128 -18.64 -6.31 -16.61
CA LYS A 128 -17.52 -5.67 -17.31
C LYS A 128 -17.61 -4.16 -17.17
N LYS A 129 -16.52 -3.53 -16.75
CA LYS A 129 -16.36 -2.09 -16.67
C LYS A 129 -14.92 -1.73 -17.05
N ASP A 130 -14.75 -0.67 -17.82
CA ASP A 130 -13.40 -0.16 -18.11
C ASP A 130 -12.77 0.40 -16.84
N MET A 131 -11.65 -0.19 -16.46
CA MET A 131 -10.94 0.12 -15.22
C MET A 131 -9.60 0.78 -15.52
N ALA A 132 -9.07 1.48 -14.53
CA ALA A 132 -7.75 2.08 -14.55
C ALA A 132 -6.95 1.73 -13.29
N VAL A 133 -5.67 1.50 -13.46
CA VAL A 133 -4.67 1.37 -12.39
C VAL A 133 -3.83 2.64 -12.38
N MET A 134 -3.83 3.37 -11.28
CA MET A 134 -3.08 4.62 -11.14
C MET A 134 -1.63 4.37 -10.71
N MET A 135 -1.42 3.46 -9.78
CA MET A 135 -0.10 3.04 -9.29
C MET A 135 -0.18 1.71 -8.56
N THR A 136 0.93 1.03 -8.41
CA THR A 136 1.12 -0.05 -7.43
C THR A 136 1.31 0.58 -6.05
N LEU A 137 0.59 0.09 -5.05
CA LEU A 137 0.64 0.60 -3.67
C LEU A 137 1.75 -0.05 -2.85
N ASN A 138 2.00 -1.33 -3.10
CA ASN A 138 3.06 -2.07 -2.41
C ASN A 138 3.53 -3.28 -3.21
N ASN A 139 4.73 -3.73 -2.87
CA ASN A 139 5.26 -5.03 -3.28
C ASN A 139 5.23 -5.98 -2.09
N ASN A 140 5.04 -7.28 -2.34
CA ASN A 140 5.10 -8.35 -1.33
C ASN A 140 4.04 -8.25 -0.22
N GLY A 141 4.26 -8.92 0.90
CA GLY A 141 3.39 -8.81 2.08
C GLY A 141 2.21 -9.78 2.08
N GLN A 142 2.30 -10.90 1.35
CA GLN A 142 1.38 -12.03 1.47
C GLN A 142 2.07 -13.25 2.07
N GLY A 143 1.30 -14.18 2.59
CA GLY A 143 1.80 -15.46 3.10
C GLY A 143 0.84 -16.60 2.88
N LEU A 144 1.39 -17.81 2.93
CA LEU A 144 0.68 -19.07 2.94
C LEU A 144 0.80 -19.65 4.34
N THR A 145 -0.33 -19.72 5.03
CA THR A 145 -0.42 -20.19 6.41
C THR A 145 -1.17 -21.52 6.45
N LEU A 146 -0.56 -22.53 7.06
CA LEU A 146 -1.21 -23.80 7.37
C LEU A 146 -1.67 -23.81 8.82
N SER A 147 -2.73 -24.56 9.12
CA SER A 147 -3.21 -24.70 10.50
C SER A 147 -2.16 -25.39 11.38
N LYS A 148 -2.08 -24.98 12.65
CA LYS A 148 -1.21 -25.63 13.63
C LYS A 148 -1.54 -27.12 13.75
N LYS A 149 -2.81 -27.53 13.58
CA LYS A 149 -3.25 -28.93 13.57
C LYS A 149 -2.59 -29.76 12.47
N LEU A 150 -2.36 -29.15 11.27
CA LEU A 150 -1.61 -29.83 10.20
C LEU A 150 -0.12 -29.87 10.52
N ALA A 151 0.43 -28.78 11.03
CA ALA A 151 1.83 -28.70 11.38
C ALA A 151 2.21 -29.73 12.46
N ASP A 152 1.34 -29.96 13.45
CA ASP A 152 1.52 -30.97 14.51
C ASP A 152 1.53 -32.41 13.97
N LYS A 153 0.98 -32.62 12.76
CA LYS A 153 1.05 -33.88 12.01
C LYS A 153 2.23 -33.95 11.02
N GLY A 154 3.13 -32.98 11.06
CA GLY A 154 4.29 -32.89 10.17
C GLY A 154 4.09 -32.04 8.90
N ALA A 155 2.89 -31.47 8.70
CA ALA A 155 2.59 -30.63 7.53
C ALA A 155 2.79 -29.14 7.85
N GLY A 156 4.01 -28.74 8.19
CA GLY A 156 4.37 -27.34 8.43
C GLY A 156 4.93 -26.60 7.20
N ASN A 157 5.11 -27.31 6.10
CA ASN A 157 5.57 -26.81 4.81
C ASN A 157 4.93 -27.61 3.68
N LEU A 158 5.27 -27.30 2.43
CA LEU A 158 4.67 -27.93 1.24
C LEU A 158 4.96 -29.45 1.16
N GLU A 159 6.19 -29.86 1.44
CA GLU A 159 6.58 -31.27 1.40
C GLU A 159 5.83 -32.08 2.46
N GLY A 160 5.76 -31.58 3.67
CA GLY A 160 4.99 -32.19 4.76
C GLY A 160 3.49 -32.25 4.46
N LEU A 161 2.94 -31.20 3.82
CA LEU A 161 1.55 -31.20 3.37
C LEU A 161 1.28 -32.30 2.36
N VAL A 162 2.12 -32.44 1.34
CA VAL A 162 2.00 -33.53 0.32
C VAL A 162 2.06 -34.90 0.97
N ALA A 163 3.01 -35.10 1.88
CA ALA A 163 3.16 -36.36 2.60
C ALA A 163 1.90 -36.70 3.44
N LEU A 164 1.36 -35.69 4.13
CA LEU A 164 0.16 -35.84 4.94
C LEU A 164 -1.08 -36.11 4.06
N MET A 165 -1.26 -35.42 2.95
CA MET A 165 -2.38 -35.63 2.01
C MET A 165 -2.39 -37.07 1.44
N LYS A 166 -1.20 -37.63 1.17
CA LYS A 166 -1.07 -39.05 0.73
C LYS A 166 -1.39 -40.04 1.84
N LYS A 167 -1.00 -39.72 3.08
CA LYS A 167 -1.20 -40.55 4.26
C LYS A 167 -2.65 -40.54 4.78
N GLU A 168 -3.26 -39.38 4.75
CA GLU A 168 -4.62 -39.10 5.24
C GLU A 168 -5.48 -38.55 4.08
N PRO A 169 -5.94 -39.36 3.12
CA PRO A 169 -6.76 -38.89 2.01
C PRO A 169 -8.10 -38.32 2.51
N ARG A 170 -8.34 -37.05 2.29
CA ARG A 170 -9.60 -36.35 2.54
C ARG A 170 -9.65 -35.09 1.72
N GLU A 171 -10.77 -34.39 1.70
CA GLU A 171 -10.85 -33.04 1.17
C GLU A 171 -10.09 -32.07 2.09
N TYR A 172 -9.08 -31.40 1.57
CA TYR A 172 -8.36 -30.31 2.23
C TYR A 172 -8.89 -28.97 1.75
N THR A 173 -9.22 -28.11 2.68
CA THR A 173 -9.83 -26.81 2.38
C THR A 173 -8.85 -25.68 2.58
N PHE A 174 -8.62 -24.88 1.55
CA PHE A 174 -7.76 -23.70 1.60
C PHE A 174 -8.57 -22.44 1.27
N ALA A 175 -8.38 -21.40 2.07
CA ALA A 175 -9.03 -20.12 1.83
C ALA A 175 -8.14 -19.18 1.05
N GLN A 176 -8.75 -18.40 0.18
CA GLN A 176 -8.18 -17.26 -0.51
C GLN A 176 -9.18 -16.10 -0.44
N THR A 177 -8.77 -14.90 -0.84
CA THR A 177 -9.55 -13.70 -0.58
C THR A 177 -10.49 -13.30 -1.72
N PHE A 178 -10.10 -13.61 -2.96
CA PHE A 178 -10.88 -13.32 -4.16
C PHE A 178 -10.36 -14.15 -5.36
N PRO A 179 -11.21 -14.76 -6.19
CA PRO A 179 -10.79 -15.75 -7.20
C PRO A 179 -9.75 -15.25 -8.21
N THR A 180 -9.80 -14.00 -8.63
CA THR A 180 -8.83 -13.40 -9.56
C THR A 180 -7.71 -12.63 -8.86
N GLY A 181 -7.66 -12.66 -7.51
CA GLY A 181 -6.61 -11.99 -6.74
C GLY A 181 -5.30 -12.77 -6.71
N THR A 182 -4.21 -12.06 -6.45
CA THR A 182 -2.87 -12.65 -6.30
C THR A 182 -2.80 -13.72 -5.22
N HIS A 183 -3.57 -13.59 -4.14
CA HIS A 183 -3.67 -14.62 -3.08
C HIS A 183 -4.12 -15.99 -3.62
N ALA A 184 -5.11 -16.02 -4.53
CA ALA A 184 -5.54 -17.23 -5.19
C ALA A 184 -4.47 -17.77 -6.13
N MET A 185 -3.82 -16.86 -6.90
CA MET A 185 -2.77 -17.25 -7.84
C MET A 185 -1.59 -17.89 -7.13
N TRP A 186 -1.09 -17.28 -6.04
CA TRP A 186 0.04 -17.80 -5.28
C TRP A 186 -0.30 -19.11 -4.58
N LEU A 187 -1.50 -19.23 -4.00
CA LEU A 187 -1.97 -20.49 -3.40
C LEU A 187 -1.99 -21.61 -4.42
N TYR A 188 -2.59 -21.37 -5.59
CA TYR A 188 -2.72 -22.39 -6.62
C TYR A 188 -1.38 -22.76 -7.24
N TYR A 189 -0.52 -21.78 -7.49
CA TYR A 189 0.83 -22.03 -7.98
C TYR A 189 1.65 -22.84 -6.97
N TRP A 190 1.60 -22.47 -5.69
CA TRP A 190 2.31 -23.17 -4.62
C TRP A 190 1.83 -24.63 -4.48
N LEU A 191 0.54 -24.89 -4.47
CA LEU A 191 0.00 -26.26 -4.45
C LEU A 191 0.43 -27.04 -5.71
N ALA A 192 0.29 -26.45 -6.88
CA ALA A 192 0.62 -27.07 -8.16
C ALA A 192 2.11 -27.39 -8.29
N SER A 193 3.00 -26.58 -7.70
CA SER A 193 4.45 -26.83 -7.73
C SER A 193 4.85 -28.14 -7.05
N ALA A 194 3.98 -28.70 -6.18
CA ALA A 194 4.16 -29.99 -5.53
C ALA A 194 3.26 -31.10 -6.12
N GLY A 195 2.66 -30.85 -7.29
CA GLY A 195 1.80 -31.82 -7.97
C GLY A 195 0.37 -31.92 -7.42
N ILE A 196 -0.05 -31.02 -6.51
CA ILE A 196 -1.42 -30.93 -6.03
C ILE A 196 -2.23 -30.11 -7.03
N ASN A 197 -3.26 -30.69 -7.66
CA ASN A 197 -4.17 -29.94 -8.50
C ASN A 197 -5.14 -29.12 -7.64
N PRO A 198 -5.04 -27.77 -7.63
CA PRO A 198 -5.83 -26.92 -6.73
C PRO A 198 -7.34 -26.95 -7.00
N TYR A 199 -7.76 -27.48 -8.15
CA TYR A 199 -9.17 -27.58 -8.55
C TYR A 199 -9.77 -28.99 -8.38
N LYS A 200 -8.92 -30.01 -8.14
CA LYS A 200 -9.36 -31.41 -8.02
C LYS A 200 -9.01 -32.02 -6.68
N ASP A 201 -7.80 -31.73 -6.18
CA ASP A 201 -7.25 -32.39 -5.00
C ASP A 201 -7.45 -31.56 -3.73
N ALA A 202 -7.95 -30.32 -3.88
CA ALA A 202 -8.20 -29.41 -2.79
C ALA A 202 -9.48 -28.58 -3.05
N ARG A 203 -10.12 -28.16 -1.98
CA ARG A 203 -11.24 -27.24 -2.02
C ARG A 203 -10.75 -25.81 -1.75
N ALA A 204 -11.02 -24.89 -2.67
CA ALA A 204 -10.75 -23.47 -2.46
C ALA A 204 -12.03 -22.74 -2.01
N ILE A 205 -11.95 -21.96 -0.95
CA ILE A 205 -13.04 -21.11 -0.45
C ILE A 205 -12.63 -19.64 -0.41
N VAL A 206 -13.61 -18.76 -0.49
CA VAL A 206 -13.40 -17.31 -0.39
C VAL A 206 -13.71 -16.86 1.04
N VAL A 207 -12.72 -16.26 1.71
CA VAL A 207 -12.89 -15.72 3.07
C VAL A 207 -12.32 -14.31 3.11
N PRO A 208 -13.06 -13.31 3.64
CA PRO A 208 -12.53 -11.97 3.85
C PRO A 208 -11.31 -11.96 4.78
N PRO A 209 -10.26 -11.16 4.51
CA PRO A 209 -9.03 -11.16 5.28
C PRO A 209 -9.21 -11.08 6.81
N PRO A 210 -10.04 -10.20 7.39
CA PRO A 210 -10.22 -10.12 8.83
C PRO A 210 -10.86 -11.36 9.47
N GLN A 211 -11.44 -12.25 8.65
CA GLN A 211 -12.12 -13.47 9.12
C GLN A 211 -11.24 -14.72 9.03
N MET A 212 -10.07 -14.65 8.38
CA MET A 212 -9.18 -15.80 8.14
C MET A 212 -8.80 -16.50 9.45
N VAL A 213 -8.30 -15.74 10.42
CA VAL A 213 -7.82 -16.26 11.71
C VAL A 213 -8.94 -16.94 12.50
N ALA A 214 -10.13 -16.32 12.56
CA ALA A 214 -11.28 -16.88 13.27
C ALA A 214 -11.76 -18.17 12.61
N ASN A 215 -11.86 -18.23 11.29
CA ASN A 215 -12.28 -19.42 10.56
C ASN A 215 -11.26 -20.58 10.69
N MET A 216 -9.96 -20.29 10.68
CA MET A 216 -8.95 -21.31 10.95
C MET A 216 -9.03 -21.85 12.39
N ARG A 217 -9.26 -20.97 13.36
CA ARG A 217 -9.39 -21.33 14.79
C ARG A 217 -10.50 -22.36 15.02
N VAL A 218 -11.64 -22.20 14.37
CA VAL A 218 -12.77 -23.14 14.50
C VAL A 218 -12.67 -24.36 13.57
N GLY A 219 -11.63 -24.44 12.73
CA GLY A 219 -11.36 -25.58 11.86
C GLY A 219 -12.11 -25.58 10.53
N ASN A 220 -12.61 -24.46 10.07
CA ASN A 220 -13.30 -24.34 8.77
C ASN A 220 -12.36 -24.44 7.56
N MET A 221 -11.03 -24.43 7.79
CA MET A 221 -10.01 -24.53 6.75
C MET A 221 -8.72 -25.13 7.29
N ASP A 222 -7.96 -25.73 6.40
CA ASP A 222 -6.65 -26.31 6.63
C ASP A 222 -5.50 -25.32 6.46
N GLY A 223 -5.70 -24.34 5.61
CA GLY A 223 -4.75 -23.25 5.35
C GLY A 223 -5.37 -22.09 4.62
N PHE A 224 -4.62 -21.02 4.47
CA PHE A 224 -5.06 -19.86 3.71
C PHE A 224 -3.89 -19.10 3.07
N SER A 225 -4.22 -18.34 2.03
CA SER A 225 -3.36 -17.31 1.45
C SER A 225 -4.01 -15.95 1.64
N VAL A 226 -3.32 -15.02 2.28
CA VAL A 226 -3.82 -13.69 2.61
C VAL A 226 -2.67 -12.69 2.76
N GLY A 227 -2.97 -11.39 2.64
CA GLY A 227 -2.04 -10.31 2.97
C GLY A 227 -1.83 -10.17 4.48
N GLU A 228 -0.69 -9.58 4.87
CA GLU A 228 -0.43 -9.26 6.29
C GLU A 228 -1.43 -8.20 6.82
N PRO A 229 -1.75 -8.23 8.12
CA PRO A 229 -1.05 -8.95 9.21
C PRO A 229 -1.65 -10.31 9.56
N TRP A 230 -2.57 -10.83 8.79
CA TRP A 230 -3.38 -11.99 9.22
C TRP A 230 -2.60 -13.30 9.25
N ASN A 231 -1.53 -13.44 8.44
CA ASN A 231 -0.61 -14.57 8.56
C ASN A 231 0.14 -14.50 9.91
N HIS A 232 0.75 -13.36 10.21
CA HIS A 232 1.47 -13.20 11.47
C HIS A 232 0.53 -13.29 12.68
N ARG A 233 -0.69 -12.78 12.57
CA ARG A 233 -1.70 -12.91 13.62
C ARG A 233 -2.04 -14.36 13.93
N ALA A 234 -2.16 -15.22 12.92
CA ALA A 234 -2.40 -16.66 13.14
C ALA A 234 -1.24 -17.33 13.88
N ILE A 235 0.00 -16.89 13.62
CA ILE A 235 1.20 -17.39 14.31
C ILE A 235 1.23 -16.91 15.75
N ILE A 236 1.00 -15.62 16.02
CA ILE A 236 0.94 -15.06 17.38
C ILE A 236 -0.14 -15.77 18.21
N ASP A 237 -1.29 -16.02 17.61
CA ASP A 237 -2.40 -16.71 18.28
C ASP A 237 -2.16 -18.23 18.45
N GLY A 238 -1.06 -18.78 17.96
CA GLY A 238 -0.69 -20.19 18.06
C GLY A 238 -1.59 -21.14 17.28
N ILE A 239 -2.34 -20.67 16.28
CA ILE A 239 -3.29 -21.46 15.49
C ILE A 239 -2.82 -21.75 14.07
N GLY A 240 -1.81 -21.08 13.60
CA GLY A 240 -1.24 -21.24 12.27
C GLY A 240 0.28 -21.26 12.27
N VAL A 241 0.85 -21.76 11.19
CA VAL A 241 2.28 -21.76 10.91
C VAL A 241 2.51 -21.18 9.52
N SER A 242 3.59 -20.40 9.35
CA SER A 242 3.97 -19.87 8.03
C SER A 242 4.62 -21.01 7.23
N ALA A 243 3.92 -21.49 6.22
CA ALA A 243 4.43 -22.51 5.30
C ALA A 243 5.30 -21.92 4.20
N ALA A 244 4.97 -20.71 3.74
CA ALA A 244 5.75 -19.92 2.79
C ALA A 244 5.34 -18.45 2.87
N THR A 245 6.21 -17.56 2.41
CA THR A 245 5.87 -16.18 2.07
C THR A 245 5.59 -16.08 0.56
N SER A 246 4.96 -15.01 0.12
CA SER A 246 4.81 -14.78 -1.32
C SER A 246 6.14 -14.53 -2.03
N GLN A 247 7.19 -14.13 -1.29
CA GLN A 247 8.58 -14.02 -1.78
C GLN A 247 9.15 -15.37 -2.24
N ASP A 248 8.76 -16.46 -1.57
CA ASP A 248 9.17 -17.81 -1.94
C ASP A 248 8.51 -18.27 -3.26
N VAL A 249 7.39 -17.66 -3.62
CA VAL A 249 6.65 -17.95 -4.86
C VAL A 249 7.11 -17.05 -6.00
N TRP A 250 7.14 -15.73 -5.76
CA TRP A 250 7.58 -14.74 -6.73
C TRP A 250 8.17 -13.53 -6.01
N LYS A 251 9.49 -13.40 -6.10
CA LYS A 251 10.23 -12.34 -5.44
C LYS A 251 9.85 -10.97 -6.00
N ASP A 252 9.64 -10.00 -5.08
CA ASP A 252 9.35 -8.60 -5.40
C ASP A 252 8.10 -8.39 -6.28
N HIS A 253 7.11 -9.28 -6.14
CA HIS A 253 5.88 -9.18 -6.92
C HIS A 253 5.06 -7.94 -6.56
N PRO A 254 4.35 -7.32 -7.55
CA PRO A 254 3.36 -6.29 -7.26
C PRO A 254 2.16 -6.88 -6.51
N GLU A 255 1.57 -6.10 -5.60
CA GLU A 255 0.48 -6.62 -4.77
C GLU A 255 -0.79 -5.80 -4.89
N LYS A 256 -0.96 -4.72 -4.13
CA LYS A 256 -2.13 -3.86 -4.24
C LYS A 256 -1.90 -2.71 -5.21
N VAL A 257 -2.99 -2.24 -5.77
CA VAL A 257 -2.99 -1.06 -6.64
C VAL A 257 -3.99 -0.03 -6.14
N LEU A 258 -3.73 1.22 -6.50
CA LEU A 258 -4.74 2.27 -6.49
C LEU A 258 -5.55 2.12 -7.78
N GLY A 259 -6.72 1.53 -7.65
CA GLY A 259 -7.63 1.26 -8.75
C GLY A 259 -8.82 2.20 -8.78
N THR A 260 -9.32 2.49 -9.98
CA THR A 260 -10.52 3.29 -10.24
C THR A 260 -11.15 2.89 -11.57
N THR A 261 -12.24 3.54 -11.97
CA THR A 261 -12.81 3.36 -13.30
C THR A 261 -12.14 4.30 -14.32
N ALA A 262 -12.04 3.86 -15.57
CA ALA A 262 -11.53 4.71 -16.65
C ALA A 262 -12.37 5.97 -16.84
N ASP A 263 -13.69 5.89 -16.59
CA ASP A 263 -14.59 7.03 -16.65
C ASP A 263 -14.25 8.09 -15.61
N PHE A 264 -13.90 7.67 -14.38
CA PHE A 264 -13.48 8.60 -13.34
C PHE A 264 -12.23 9.38 -13.74
N VAL A 265 -11.23 8.70 -14.30
CA VAL A 265 -9.99 9.35 -14.76
C VAL A 265 -10.24 10.34 -15.89
N LYS A 266 -11.15 10.01 -16.81
CA LYS A 266 -11.53 10.91 -17.90
C LYS A 266 -12.28 12.15 -17.40
N GLN A 267 -13.17 11.96 -16.42
CA GLN A 267 -14.02 13.03 -15.87
C GLN A 267 -13.26 13.93 -14.89
N TYR A 268 -12.33 13.38 -14.12
CA TYR A 268 -11.61 14.05 -13.03
C TYR A 268 -10.08 13.84 -13.12
N PRO A 269 -9.43 14.22 -14.23
CA PRO A 269 -8.01 13.91 -14.46
C PRO A 269 -7.07 14.58 -13.44
N ASN A 270 -7.36 15.80 -13.02
CA ASN A 270 -6.52 16.51 -12.04
C ASN A 270 -6.72 15.92 -10.63
N THR A 271 -7.95 15.54 -10.28
CA THR A 271 -8.22 14.81 -9.04
C THR A 271 -7.48 13.47 -9.01
N ALA A 272 -7.52 12.71 -10.10
CA ALA A 272 -6.82 11.43 -10.20
C ALA A 272 -5.30 11.59 -10.02
N ARG A 273 -4.71 12.62 -10.62
CA ARG A 273 -3.29 12.98 -10.45
C ARG A 273 -2.97 13.39 -9.02
N ALA A 274 -3.79 14.27 -8.43
CA ALA A 274 -3.61 14.75 -7.07
C ALA A 274 -3.65 13.62 -6.02
N VAL A 275 -4.63 12.72 -6.13
CA VAL A 275 -4.76 11.53 -5.27
C VAL A 275 -3.55 10.62 -5.40
N THR A 276 -3.14 10.33 -6.64
CA THR A 276 -1.96 9.48 -6.91
C THR A 276 -0.70 10.08 -6.31
N ALA A 277 -0.48 11.39 -6.47
CA ALA A 277 0.68 12.09 -5.92
C ALA A 277 0.67 12.08 -4.38
N ALA A 278 -0.49 12.31 -3.75
CA ALA A 278 -0.63 12.27 -2.29
C ALA A 278 -0.31 10.87 -1.71
N ILE A 279 -0.80 9.83 -2.34
CA ILE A 279 -0.56 8.44 -1.91
C ILE A 279 0.91 8.06 -2.14
N LEU A 280 1.51 8.45 -3.27
CA LEU A 280 2.94 8.22 -3.54
C LEU A 280 3.84 8.92 -2.50
N GLU A 281 3.51 10.15 -2.10
CA GLU A 281 4.24 10.84 -1.04
C GLU A 281 4.08 10.14 0.31
N ALA A 282 2.88 9.63 0.63
CA ALA A 282 2.64 8.85 1.82
C ALA A 282 3.43 7.52 1.82
N SER A 283 3.49 6.81 0.70
CA SER A 283 4.32 5.61 0.51
C SER A 283 5.79 5.90 0.77
N ARG A 284 6.32 6.96 0.18
CA ARG A 284 7.70 7.41 0.41
C ARG A 284 7.96 7.80 1.86
N TRP A 285 6.98 8.41 2.51
CA TRP A 285 7.10 8.74 3.94
C TRP A 285 7.18 7.46 4.79
N ILE A 286 6.34 6.46 4.52
CA ILE A 286 6.35 5.18 5.25
C ILE A 286 7.74 4.52 5.13
N ASP A 287 8.26 4.39 3.92
CA ASP A 287 9.55 3.73 3.67
C ASP A 287 10.77 4.63 4.00
N GLY A 288 10.54 5.89 4.34
CA GLY A 288 11.58 6.88 4.65
C GLY A 288 12.33 6.65 5.98
N GLY A 289 11.89 5.69 6.81
CA GLY A 289 12.62 5.35 8.03
C GLY A 289 11.84 4.53 9.04
N LEU A 290 12.56 3.96 10.00
CA LEU A 290 12.01 3.10 11.04
C LEU A 290 10.89 3.78 11.85
N GLN A 291 11.11 5.03 12.27
CA GLN A 291 10.10 5.77 13.07
C GLN A 291 8.80 5.98 12.31
N ASN A 292 8.88 6.22 11.00
CA ASN A 292 7.71 6.36 10.15
C ASN A 292 6.93 5.05 10.04
N LYS A 293 7.63 3.94 9.86
CA LYS A 293 7.03 2.59 9.85
C LYS A 293 6.34 2.27 11.17
N MET A 294 6.97 2.56 12.30
CA MET A 294 6.36 2.36 13.62
C MET A 294 5.11 3.24 13.82
N LYS A 295 5.19 4.53 13.47
CA LYS A 295 4.04 5.44 13.56
C LYS A 295 2.90 5.00 12.63
N MET A 296 3.22 4.52 11.44
CA MET A 296 2.24 3.95 10.52
C MET A 296 1.57 2.73 11.16
N ALA A 297 2.34 1.79 11.71
CA ALA A 297 1.80 0.58 12.33
C ALA A 297 0.88 0.90 13.52
N ASP A 298 1.28 1.80 14.41
CA ASP A 298 0.46 2.28 15.52
C ASP A 298 -0.87 2.88 15.03
N THR A 299 -0.81 3.66 13.96
CA THR A 299 -1.99 4.30 13.37
C THR A 299 -2.96 3.28 12.79
N ILE A 300 -2.47 2.40 11.90
CA ILE A 300 -3.34 1.46 11.20
C ILE A 300 -3.80 0.28 12.06
N ALA A 301 -3.12 -0.03 13.16
CA ALA A 301 -3.56 -1.06 14.12
C ALA A 301 -4.91 -0.71 14.75
N GLY A 302 -5.26 0.57 14.79
CA GLY A 302 -6.48 1.07 15.41
C GLY A 302 -7.77 0.47 14.84
N LYS A 303 -8.86 0.50 15.64
CA LYS A 303 -10.18 -0.06 15.31
C LYS A 303 -10.76 0.51 14.02
N ALA A 304 -10.45 1.77 13.70
CA ALA A 304 -10.91 2.43 12.48
C ALA A 304 -10.34 1.79 11.20
N TYR A 305 -9.19 1.15 11.29
CA TYR A 305 -8.45 0.60 10.14
C TYR A 305 -8.34 -0.92 10.21
N VAL A 306 -7.18 -1.47 10.56
CA VAL A 306 -6.95 -2.92 10.53
C VAL A 306 -7.61 -3.63 11.72
N ASN A 307 -7.61 -3.02 12.90
CA ASN A 307 -8.17 -3.58 14.14
C ASN A 307 -7.44 -4.85 14.59
N THR A 308 -6.13 -4.74 14.77
CA THR A 308 -5.27 -5.82 15.29
C THR A 308 -4.22 -5.27 16.25
N SER A 309 -3.41 -6.13 16.86
CA SER A 309 -2.29 -5.67 17.68
C SER A 309 -1.20 -5.02 16.82
N VAL A 310 -0.53 -4.02 17.36
CA VAL A 310 0.60 -3.35 16.71
C VAL A 310 1.72 -4.35 16.38
N ASP A 311 1.98 -5.31 17.28
CA ASP A 311 3.01 -6.34 17.10
C ASP A 311 2.75 -7.22 15.87
N ALA A 312 1.46 -7.50 15.57
CA ALA A 312 1.11 -8.26 14.38
C ALA A 312 1.54 -7.56 13.08
N ILE A 313 1.59 -6.23 13.10
CA ILE A 313 2.00 -5.42 11.95
C ILE A 313 3.50 -5.19 11.97
N ASN A 314 4.07 -4.77 13.10
CA ASN A 314 5.45 -4.28 13.21
C ASN A 314 6.48 -5.28 12.72
N GLU A 315 6.44 -6.52 13.15
CA GLU A 315 7.48 -7.48 12.78
C GLU A 315 7.55 -7.68 11.27
N ARG A 316 6.41 -7.76 10.60
CA ARG A 316 6.35 -7.95 9.14
C ARG A 316 6.86 -6.75 8.35
N ILE A 317 6.51 -5.54 8.76
CA ILE A 317 6.99 -4.32 8.09
C ILE A 317 8.47 -4.01 8.41
N LEU A 318 9.00 -4.60 9.48
CA LEU A 318 10.43 -4.53 9.82
C LEU A 318 11.25 -5.67 9.21
N GLY A 319 10.60 -6.58 8.49
CA GLY A 319 11.26 -7.73 7.85
C GLY A 319 11.61 -8.85 8.81
N ARG A 320 11.03 -8.89 10.01
CA ARG A 320 11.26 -9.93 11.02
C ARG A 320 10.21 -11.02 10.86
N TYR A 321 10.65 -12.22 10.57
CA TYR A 321 9.77 -13.34 10.29
C TYR A 321 9.99 -14.49 11.25
N GLN A 322 8.90 -15.18 11.58
CA GLN A 322 8.89 -16.45 12.30
C GLN A 322 7.85 -17.37 11.66
N ASN A 323 8.12 -18.67 11.67
CA ASN A 323 7.20 -19.65 11.10
C ASN A 323 6.24 -20.26 12.11
N GLY A 324 6.32 -19.92 13.41
CA GLY A 324 5.49 -20.54 14.47
C GLY A 324 5.91 -21.95 14.88
N MET A 325 7.08 -22.42 14.41
CA MET A 325 7.68 -23.73 14.70
C MET A 325 9.15 -23.60 15.16
N GLY A 326 9.54 -22.44 15.66
CA GLY A 326 10.89 -22.16 16.16
C GLY A 326 11.88 -21.61 15.16
N LYS A 327 11.55 -21.53 13.85
CA LYS A 327 12.41 -20.90 12.85
C LYS A 327 12.09 -19.41 12.76
N THR A 328 13.13 -18.58 12.84
CA THR A 328 13.08 -17.13 12.60
C THR A 328 14.07 -16.75 11.50
N TRP A 329 13.77 -15.66 10.77
CA TRP A 329 14.66 -15.07 9.77
C TRP A 329 14.32 -13.61 9.52
N ASP A 330 15.28 -12.86 9.01
CA ASP A 330 15.06 -11.52 8.49
C ASP A 330 14.87 -11.58 6.98
N ASP A 331 13.85 -10.88 6.48
CA ASP A 331 13.56 -10.80 5.05
C ASP A 331 13.85 -9.37 4.54
N PRO A 332 14.93 -9.18 3.77
CA PRO A 332 15.25 -7.88 3.19
C PRO A 332 14.23 -7.42 2.13
N ASN A 333 13.45 -8.36 1.58
CA ASN A 333 12.42 -8.12 0.59
C ASN A 333 11.01 -8.13 1.20
N HIS A 334 10.90 -7.77 2.49
CA HIS A 334 9.60 -7.58 3.12
C HIS A 334 8.75 -6.54 2.40
N MET A 335 7.51 -6.34 2.85
CA MET A 335 6.58 -5.37 2.25
C MET A 335 7.23 -3.99 2.08
N LYS A 336 7.15 -3.45 0.85
CA LYS A 336 7.59 -2.10 0.45
C LYS A 336 6.38 -1.32 -0.05
N PHE A 337 6.35 -0.04 0.24
CA PHE A 337 5.29 0.87 -0.16
C PHE A 337 5.70 1.80 -1.29
#